data_984e4776b10ff718249eff1ee671be6b
#
_entry.id   984e4776b10ff718249eff1ee671be6b
#
_cell.length_a   1.000
_cell.length_b   1.000
_cell.length_c   1.000
_cell.angle_alpha   90.00
_cell.angle_beta   90.00
_cell.angle_gamma   90.00
#
_symmetry.space_group_name_H-M   'P 1'
#
loop_
_entity.id
_entity.type
_entity.pdbx_description
1 polymer ?
#
loop_
_entity_poly.entity_id
_entity_poly.type
_entity_poly.pdbx_seq_one_letter_code
_entity_poly.pdbx_strand_id
1 'polypeptide(L)'
;MSSQDIIVRKNERSWAIEIISQINRIASENDLVIKRAGGESTISYSKSGRMFPDVILYEDKELSRILQGWELKMPDVSITDETFVKDAQRKAKALGLTSCLIWNFTYAQLFIFNEASGDFELKKQWENLNIKTRSDVALYKDNWEKTLYDVIIFVNEFLLSNDVKHISIGEIISNSALNILINDNKSIVADFLKEQSVVDSVIEAKISIWWKSIKSEYQFDETDPYKAYAKSVILNWAYRIIFAHLIKRQQKEAIHVNDISNAQFKQKQRKVKMREMNCKWLRMSNIS
;
A
#
# COMPACT_ATOMS: atom_id res chain seq x y z
N MET A 1 31.32 -41.53 9.23
CA MET A 1 30.98 -40.16 8.78
C MET A 1 29.53 -39.91 9.13
N SER A 2 29.26 -39.17 10.21
CA SER A 2 27.89 -38.87 10.63
C SER A 2 27.30 -37.82 9.66
N SER A 3 26.20 -38.20 9.04
CA SER A 3 25.37 -37.22 8.29
C SER A 3 24.91 -36.17 9.29
N GLN A 4 25.47 -34.96 9.19
CA GLN A 4 24.92 -33.81 9.88
C GLN A 4 23.56 -33.53 9.19
N ASP A 5 22.49 -33.78 9.92
CA ASP A 5 21.15 -33.34 9.49
C ASP A 5 21.18 -31.84 9.32
N ILE A 6 21.09 -31.39 8.07
CA ILE A 6 20.93 -29.97 7.75
C ILE A 6 19.55 -29.56 8.22
N ILE A 7 19.46 -29.02 9.42
CA ILE A 7 18.21 -28.42 9.93
C ILE A 7 17.97 -27.12 9.15
N VAL A 8 17.13 -27.19 8.12
CA VAL A 8 16.68 -26.02 7.39
C VAL A 8 15.80 -25.18 8.32
N ARG A 9 16.35 -24.10 8.87
CA ARG A 9 15.58 -23.16 9.69
C ARG A 9 14.69 -22.34 8.78
N LYS A 10 13.40 -22.64 8.79
CA LYS A 10 12.39 -21.82 8.09
C LYS A 10 12.29 -20.44 8.76
N ASN A 11 12.29 -19.39 7.96
CA ASN A 11 12.05 -18.01 8.39
C ASN A 11 10.58 -17.59 8.14
N GLU A 12 10.19 -16.37 8.52
CA GLU A 12 8.84 -15.85 8.31
C GLU A 12 8.37 -15.99 6.86
N ARG A 13 9.22 -15.69 5.88
CA ARG A 13 8.90 -15.83 4.45
C ARG A 13 8.63 -17.28 4.03
N SER A 14 9.41 -18.22 4.53
CA SER A 14 9.20 -19.64 4.23
C SER A 14 7.85 -20.12 4.77
N TRP A 15 7.47 -19.66 5.96
CA TRP A 15 6.17 -19.96 6.55
C TRP A 15 5.03 -19.26 5.84
N ALA A 16 5.21 -17.99 5.40
CA ALA A 16 4.21 -17.29 4.58
C ALA A 16 3.88 -18.08 3.31
N ILE A 17 4.89 -18.61 2.62
CA ILE A 17 4.69 -19.44 1.42
C ILE A 17 3.87 -20.71 1.76
N GLU A 18 4.17 -21.38 2.88
CA GLU A 18 3.43 -22.57 3.29
C GLU A 18 1.99 -22.27 3.67
N ILE A 19 1.76 -21.20 4.42
CA ILE A 19 0.41 -20.70 4.77
C ILE A 19 -0.38 -20.35 3.50
N ILE A 20 0.20 -19.61 2.57
CA ILE A 20 -0.41 -19.27 1.28
C ILE A 20 -0.80 -20.53 0.51
N SER A 21 0.08 -21.53 0.48
CA SER A 21 -0.19 -22.82 -0.17
C SER A 21 -1.40 -23.53 0.45
N GLN A 22 -1.46 -23.56 1.79
CA GLN A 22 -2.58 -24.18 2.51
C GLN A 22 -3.88 -23.41 2.31
N ILE A 23 -3.86 -22.07 2.34
CA ILE A 23 -5.05 -21.25 2.04
C ILE A 23 -5.55 -21.53 0.63
N ASN A 24 -4.65 -21.59 -0.36
CA ASN A 24 -5.04 -21.90 -1.75
C ASN A 24 -5.64 -23.30 -1.88
N ARG A 25 -5.13 -24.29 -1.12
CA ARG A 25 -5.73 -25.63 -1.05
C ARG A 25 -7.14 -25.57 -0.47
N ILE A 26 -7.32 -24.92 0.69
CA ILE A 26 -8.63 -24.76 1.34
C ILE A 26 -9.61 -24.07 0.39
N ALA A 27 -9.18 -22.99 -0.27
CA ALA A 27 -10.01 -22.25 -1.23
C ALA A 27 -10.40 -23.07 -2.46
N SER A 28 -9.54 -24.00 -2.90
CA SER A 28 -9.86 -24.87 -4.05
C SER A 28 -10.80 -26.02 -3.70
N GLU A 29 -10.81 -26.46 -2.45
CA GLU A 29 -11.63 -27.57 -1.94
C GLU A 29 -13.01 -27.11 -1.45
N ASN A 30 -13.20 -25.79 -1.25
CA ASN A 30 -14.44 -25.21 -0.71
C ASN A 30 -14.93 -24.04 -1.59
N ASP A 31 -16.23 -23.85 -1.65
CA ASP A 31 -16.80 -22.69 -2.36
C ASP A 31 -16.79 -21.44 -1.46
N LEU A 32 -15.63 -20.80 -1.40
CA LEU A 32 -15.41 -19.61 -0.60
C LEU A 32 -15.43 -18.34 -1.47
N VAL A 33 -15.70 -17.19 -0.84
CA VAL A 33 -15.44 -15.85 -1.45
C VAL A 33 -13.94 -15.67 -1.67
N ILE A 34 -13.11 -16.19 -0.76
CA ILE A 34 -11.66 -16.22 -0.90
C ILE A 34 -11.30 -17.21 -2.00
N LYS A 35 -10.91 -16.74 -3.18
CA LYS A 35 -10.55 -17.60 -4.32
C LYS A 35 -9.06 -17.87 -4.40
N ARG A 36 -8.22 -17.00 -3.81
CA ARG A 36 -6.76 -17.15 -3.82
C ARG A 36 -6.10 -16.38 -2.69
N ALA A 37 -4.93 -16.84 -2.27
CA ALA A 37 -3.99 -16.11 -1.45
C ALA A 37 -2.66 -15.91 -2.21
N GLY A 38 -2.02 -14.78 -1.94
CA GLY A 38 -0.69 -14.44 -2.44
C GLY A 38 0.15 -13.76 -1.35
N GLY A 39 1.42 -13.52 -1.61
CA GLY A 39 2.32 -12.84 -0.70
C GLY A 39 2.79 -11.49 -1.24
N GLU A 40 3.62 -10.80 -0.47
CA GLU A 40 4.25 -9.52 -0.82
C GLU A 40 4.90 -9.52 -2.22
N SER A 41 5.46 -10.66 -2.65
CA SER A 41 6.09 -10.81 -3.95
C SER A 41 5.13 -10.82 -5.15
N THR A 42 3.83 -11.02 -4.91
CA THR A 42 2.81 -10.98 -5.98
C THR A 42 2.46 -9.57 -6.41
N ILE A 43 2.79 -8.57 -5.59
CA ILE A 43 2.59 -7.15 -5.89
C ILE A 43 3.97 -6.46 -5.94
N SER A 44 4.79 -6.84 -6.91
CA SER A 44 6.14 -6.29 -7.09
C SER A 44 6.09 -4.94 -7.81
N TYR A 45 5.86 -3.82 -7.11
CA TYR A 45 5.93 -2.50 -7.74
C TYR A 45 6.74 -1.42 -7.00
N SER A 46 7.34 -1.68 -5.85
CA SER A 46 8.19 -0.66 -5.23
C SER A 46 9.35 -1.24 -4.44
N LYS A 47 10.49 -0.53 -4.45
CA LYS A 47 11.64 -0.79 -3.57
C LYS A 47 11.33 -0.60 -2.09
N SER A 48 10.15 -0.11 -1.74
CA SER A 48 9.65 0.06 -0.38
C SER A 48 8.73 -1.11 0.02
N GLY A 49 9.24 -2.34 -0.01
CA GLY A 49 8.52 -3.58 0.35
C GLY A 49 7.93 -3.64 1.77
N ARG A 50 7.74 -2.49 2.43
CA ARG A 50 7.20 -2.37 3.78
C ARG A 50 5.71 -1.99 3.81
N MET A 51 5.04 -1.84 2.68
CA MET A 51 3.64 -1.39 2.62
C MET A 51 2.63 -2.52 2.43
N PHE A 52 3.09 -3.73 2.11
CA PHE A 52 2.20 -4.85 1.86
C PHE A 52 2.21 -5.86 3.01
N PRO A 53 1.05 -6.46 3.33
CA PRO A 53 0.96 -7.58 4.25
C PRO A 53 1.73 -8.80 3.75
N ASP A 54 2.13 -9.68 4.69
CA ASP A 54 2.85 -10.92 4.37
C ASP A 54 1.99 -11.91 3.57
N VAL A 55 0.66 -11.93 3.84
CA VAL A 55 -0.34 -12.71 3.09
C VAL A 55 -1.49 -11.79 2.71
N ILE A 56 -1.96 -11.95 1.46
CA ILE A 56 -3.09 -11.19 0.91
C ILE A 56 -4.13 -12.18 0.40
N LEU A 57 -5.38 -12.01 0.81
CA LEU A 57 -6.52 -12.78 0.35
C LEU A 57 -7.22 -12.05 -0.80
N TYR A 58 -7.56 -12.79 -1.86
CA TYR A 58 -8.18 -12.27 -3.06
C TYR A 58 -9.54 -12.90 -3.33
N GLU A 59 -10.47 -12.11 -3.88
CA GLU A 59 -11.79 -12.56 -4.33
C GLU A 59 -11.74 -13.27 -5.67
N ASP A 60 -10.70 -13.05 -6.45
CA ASP A 60 -10.55 -13.59 -7.80
C ASP A 60 -9.20 -14.28 -8.00
N LYS A 61 -9.12 -15.15 -9.02
CA LYS A 61 -7.90 -15.88 -9.36
C LYS A 61 -6.86 -15.02 -10.08
N GLU A 62 -7.28 -13.91 -10.66
CA GLU A 62 -6.47 -12.93 -11.37
C GLU A 62 -5.72 -11.99 -10.41
N LEU A 63 -5.97 -12.09 -9.10
CA LEU A 63 -5.36 -11.27 -8.03
C LEU A 63 -5.70 -9.78 -8.20
N SER A 64 -6.89 -9.46 -8.71
CA SER A 64 -7.30 -8.09 -9.00
C SER A 64 -8.06 -7.42 -7.85
N ARG A 65 -8.72 -8.21 -6.99
CA ARG A 65 -9.52 -7.71 -5.88
C ARG A 65 -9.04 -8.27 -4.55
N ILE A 66 -8.58 -7.36 -3.68
CA ILE A 66 -8.09 -7.70 -2.34
C ILE A 66 -9.26 -7.69 -1.35
N LEU A 67 -9.37 -8.76 -0.58
CA LEU A 67 -10.34 -8.91 0.50
C LEU A 67 -9.75 -8.56 1.86
N GLN A 68 -8.55 -9.07 2.17
CA GLN A 68 -7.92 -8.91 3.48
C GLN A 68 -6.40 -9.05 3.40
N GLY A 69 -5.69 -8.41 4.32
CA GLY A 69 -4.25 -8.56 4.51
C GLY A 69 -3.92 -9.18 5.87
N TRP A 70 -2.90 -10.03 5.91
CA TRP A 70 -2.41 -10.70 7.10
C TRP A 70 -0.95 -10.36 7.37
N GLU A 71 -0.63 -10.09 8.62
CA GLU A 71 0.75 -9.97 9.12
C GLU A 71 1.12 -11.23 9.89
N LEU A 72 2.28 -11.78 9.56
CA LEU A 72 2.79 -12.99 10.18
C LEU A 72 3.99 -12.68 11.07
N LYS A 73 4.06 -13.36 12.20
CA LYS A 73 5.25 -13.39 13.06
C LYS A 73 5.55 -14.80 13.50
N MET A 74 6.78 -14.99 13.98
CA MET A 74 7.15 -16.25 14.60
C MET A 74 6.58 -16.33 16.02
N PRO A 75 6.38 -17.53 16.59
CA PRO A 75 5.76 -17.71 17.91
C PRO A 75 6.50 -17.01 19.06
N ASP A 76 7.80 -16.78 18.91
CA ASP A 76 8.65 -16.06 19.85
C ASP A 76 8.44 -14.53 19.84
N VAL A 77 7.61 -14.02 18.94
CA VAL A 77 7.24 -12.60 18.85
C VAL A 77 5.81 -12.40 19.36
N SER A 78 5.64 -11.54 20.34
CA SER A 78 4.30 -11.21 20.85
C SER A 78 3.49 -10.45 19.80
N ILE A 79 2.27 -10.91 19.51
CA ILE A 79 1.33 -10.18 18.63
C ILE A 79 0.51 -9.13 19.40
N THR A 80 0.71 -9.00 20.71
CA THR A 80 0.11 -7.95 21.54
C THR A 80 1.00 -6.72 21.63
N ASP A 81 2.17 -6.71 20.98
CA ASP A 81 3.01 -5.53 20.85
C ASP A 81 2.26 -4.45 20.07
N GLU A 82 2.00 -3.33 20.72
CA GLU A 82 1.22 -2.22 20.17
C GLU A 82 1.82 -1.67 18.88
N THR A 83 3.15 -1.64 18.78
CA THR A 83 3.85 -1.17 17.59
C THR A 83 3.55 -2.07 16.40
N PHE A 84 3.55 -3.38 16.63
CA PHE A 84 3.27 -4.36 15.60
C PHE A 84 1.80 -4.35 15.16
N VAL A 85 0.87 -4.27 16.12
CA VAL A 85 -0.57 -4.15 15.84
C VAL A 85 -0.85 -2.89 15.03
N LYS A 86 -0.30 -1.75 15.43
CA LYS A 86 -0.45 -0.48 14.68
C LYS A 86 0.14 -0.53 13.28
N ASP A 87 1.26 -1.24 13.07
CA ASP A 87 1.84 -1.39 11.73
C ASP A 87 0.92 -2.20 10.81
N ALA A 88 0.38 -3.32 11.29
CA ALA A 88 -0.58 -4.13 10.54
C ALA A 88 -1.85 -3.35 10.18
N GLN A 89 -2.42 -2.63 11.15
CA GLN A 89 -3.59 -1.77 10.95
C GLN A 89 -3.31 -0.62 9.98
N ARG A 90 -2.11 0.00 10.07
CA ARG A 90 -1.68 1.04 9.13
C ARG A 90 -1.59 0.52 7.70
N LYS A 91 -1.05 -0.69 7.50
CA LYS A 91 -1.00 -1.35 6.18
C LYS A 91 -2.41 -1.61 5.66
N ALA A 92 -3.30 -2.14 6.49
CA ALA A 92 -4.70 -2.35 6.12
C ALA A 92 -5.40 -1.04 5.73
N LYS A 93 -5.24 0.03 6.53
CA LYS A 93 -5.74 1.38 6.20
C LYS A 93 -5.18 1.89 4.87
N ALA A 94 -3.88 1.74 4.64
CA ALA A 94 -3.22 2.19 3.41
C ALA A 94 -3.76 1.46 2.16
N LEU A 95 -4.20 0.22 2.33
CA LEU A 95 -4.85 -0.58 1.30
C LEU A 95 -6.38 -0.37 1.26
N GLY A 96 -6.94 0.47 2.14
CA GLY A 96 -8.39 0.72 2.25
C GLY A 96 -9.18 -0.50 2.74
N LEU A 97 -8.53 -1.47 3.38
CA LEU A 97 -9.18 -2.67 3.88
C LEU A 97 -9.92 -2.39 5.18
N THR A 98 -11.08 -3.02 5.35
CA THR A 98 -11.91 -2.90 6.54
C THR A 98 -11.59 -3.94 7.61
N SER A 99 -10.68 -4.87 7.32
CA SER A 99 -10.22 -5.88 8.26
C SER A 99 -8.77 -6.29 7.99
N CYS A 100 -8.10 -6.77 9.05
CA CYS A 100 -6.79 -7.40 8.94
C CYS A 100 -6.65 -8.51 9.97
N LEU A 101 -5.75 -9.45 9.68
CA LEU A 101 -5.42 -10.54 10.62
C LEU A 101 -3.95 -10.46 10.98
N ILE A 102 -3.64 -10.72 12.24
CA ILE A 102 -2.28 -10.83 12.77
C ILE A 102 -2.13 -12.25 13.33
N TRP A 103 -1.09 -12.95 12.94
CA TRP A 103 -0.88 -14.33 13.35
C TRP A 103 0.59 -14.65 13.64
N ASN A 104 0.83 -15.28 14.80
CA ASN A 104 2.15 -15.80 15.17
C ASN A 104 2.16 -17.31 15.47
N PHE A 105 1.23 -18.07 14.91
CA PHE A 105 0.96 -19.49 15.14
C PHE A 105 0.42 -19.83 16.53
N THR A 106 0.83 -19.12 17.59
CA THR A 106 0.26 -19.28 18.93
C THR A 106 -1.10 -18.61 19.02
N TYR A 107 -1.22 -17.41 18.46
CA TYR A 107 -2.44 -16.60 18.43
C TYR A 107 -2.71 -16.12 17.02
N ALA A 108 -3.99 -16.14 16.62
CA ALA A 108 -4.48 -15.40 15.46
C ALA A 108 -5.50 -14.37 15.94
N GLN A 109 -5.35 -13.12 15.55
CA GLN A 109 -6.23 -12.01 15.95
C GLN A 109 -6.79 -11.32 14.72
N LEU A 110 -8.13 -11.31 14.62
CA LEU A 110 -8.87 -10.60 13.58
C LEU A 110 -9.30 -9.22 14.09
N PHE A 111 -8.86 -8.19 13.40
CA PHE A 111 -9.24 -6.80 13.65
C PHE A 111 -10.18 -6.31 12.55
N ILE A 112 -11.20 -5.55 12.94
CA ILE A 112 -12.20 -4.95 12.05
C ILE A 112 -12.20 -3.44 12.27
N PHE A 113 -12.24 -2.67 11.18
CA PHE A 113 -12.33 -1.23 11.23
C PHE A 113 -13.72 -0.80 11.70
N ASN A 114 -13.78 -0.04 12.79
CA ASN A 114 -14.98 0.57 13.29
C ASN A 114 -15.07 2.01 12.79
N GLU A 115 -16.04 2.32 11.95
CA GLU A 115 -16.23 3.66 11.37
C GLU A 115 -16.56 4.72 12.46
N ALA A 116 -17.20 4.33 13.55
CA ALA A 116 -17.57 5.25 14.61
C ALA A 116 -16.38 5.71 15.45
N SER A 117 -15.42 4.82 15.73
CA SER A 117 -14.16 5.15 16.43
C SER A 117 -13.05 5.61 15.49
N GLY A 118 -13.16 5.31 14.18
CA GLY A 118 -12.13 5.56 13.18
C GLY A 118 -10.90 4.66 13.32
N ASP A 119 -10.99 3.57 14.09
CA ASP A 119 -9.88 2.67 14.38
C ASP A 119 -10.26 1.19 14.27
N PHE A 120 -9.27 0.30 14.35
CA PHE A 120 -9.48 -1.13 14.30
C PHE A 120 -9.72 -1.70 15.70
N GLU A 121 -10.73 -2.56 15.81
CA GLU A 121 -11.10 -3.25 17.05
C GLU A 121 -10.91 -4.76 16.90
N LEU A 122 -10.45 -5.42 17.97
CA LEU A 122 -10.31 -6.87 18.01
C LEU A 122 -11.70 -7.53 17.96
N LYS A 123 -11.96 -8.30 16.91
CA LYS A 123 -13.22 -9.01 16.71
C LYS A 123 -13.18 -10.43 17.25
N LYS A 124 -12.08 -11.14 16.97
CA LYS A 124 -11.94 -12.55 17.37
C LYS A 124 -10.47 -12.93 17.53
N GLN A 125 -10.23 -13.85 18.46
CA GLN A 125 -8.94 -14.47 18.68
C GLN A 125 -9.07 -15.99 18.66
N TRP A 126 -8.09 -16.65 18.07
CA TRP A 126 -7.87 -18.10 18.14
C TRP A 126 -6.55 -18.34 18.83
N GLU A 127 -6.46 -19.48 19.54
CA GLU A 127 -5.30 -19.83 20.35
C GLU A 127 -4.80 -21.22 20.01
N ASN A 128 -3.48 -21.37 19.97
CA ASN A 128 -2.80 -22.62 19.77
C ASN A 128 -1.61 -22.72 20.78
N LEU A 129 -1.96 -22.90 22.04
CA LEU A 129 -1.04 -22.79 23.17
C LEU A 129 0.09 -23.81 23.19
N ASN A 130 0.02 -24.86 22.35
CA ASN A 130 1.08 -25.84 22.18
C ASN A 130 2.27 -25.30 21.35
N ILE A 131 2.07 -24.21 20.63
CA ILE A 131 3.10 -23.62 19.76
C ILE A 131 3.65 -22.37 20.44
N LYS A 132 4.84 -22.46 21.02
CA LYS A 132 5.51 -21.39 21.75
C LYS A 132 6.84 -20.97 21.12
N THR A 133 7.46 -21.87 20.38
CA THR A 133 8.77 -21.68 19.78
C THR A 133 8.72 -21.97 18.27
N ARG A 134 9.73 -21.53 17.55
CA ARG A 134 9.86 -21.79 16.09
C ARG A 134 9.92 -23.28 15.75
N SER A 135 10.49 -24.10 16.62
CA SER A 135 10.53 -25.56 16.43
C SER A 135 9.15 -26.19 16.57
N ASP A 136 8.29 -25.64 17.43
CA ASP A 136 6.95 -26.17 17.65
C ASP A 136 6.08 -26.04 16.40
N VAL A 137 6.32 -25.04 15.57
CA VAL A 137 5.55 -24.83 14.33
C VAL A 137 5.64 -26.04 13.39
N ALA A 138 6.82 -26.65 13.29
CA ALA A 138 6.99 -27.87 12.50
C ALA A 138 6.42 -29.10 13.22
N LEU A 139 6.57 -29.16 14.54
CA LEU A 139 6.13 -30.30 15.36
C LEU A 139 4.61 -30.39 15.45
N TYR A 140 3.94 -29.25 15.58
CA TYR A 140 2.47 -29.16 15.72
C TYR A 140 1.80 -28.69 14.43
N LYS A 141 2.23 -29.23 13.29
CA LYS A 141 1.74 -28.81 11.97
C LYS A 141 0.23 -28.97 11.87
N ASP A 142 -0.31 -30.13 12.23
CA ASP A 142 -1.75 -30.41 12.15
C ASP A 142 -2.58 -29.44 13.01
N ASN A 143 -2.02 -28.96 14.13
CA ASN A 143 -2.71 -28.02 15.02
C ASN A 143 -2.87 -26.66 14.36
N TRP A 144 -1.81 -26.07 13.83
CA TRP A 144 -1.93 -24.76 13.19
C TRP A 144 -2.63 -24.82 11.82
N GLU A 145 -2.56 -25.93 11.09
CA GLU A 145 -3.35 -26.15 9.88
C GLU A 145 -4.85 -26.19 10.19
N LYS A 146 -5.24 -26.85 11.29
CA LYS A 146 -6.62 -26.83 11.77
C LYS A 146 -7.05 -25.41 12.16
N THR A 147 -6.22 -24.69 12.91
CA THR A 147 -6.49 -23.29 13.27
C THR A 147 -6.61 -22.43 12.01
N LEU A 148 -5.75 -22.64 11.02
CA LEU A 148 -5.83 -21.92 9.74
C LEU A 148 -7.17 -22.18 9.03
N TYR A 149 -7.62 -23.43 9.00
CA TYR A 149 -8.90 -23.79 8.42
C TYR A 149 -10.04 -23.05 9.13
N ASP A 150 -10.08 -23.09 10.46
CA ASP A 150 -11.10 -22.42 11.28
C ASP A 150 -11.09 -20.89 11.06
N VAL A 151 -9.90 -20.29 10.92
CA VAL A 151 -9.72 -18.86 10.61
C VAL A 151 -10.28 -18.56 9.22
N ILE A 152 -9.93 -19.34 8.21
CA ILE A 152 -10.37 -19.10 6.82
C ILE A 152 -11.88 -19.22 6.70
N ILE A 153 -12.50 -20.22 7.31
CA ILE A 153 -13.96 -20.38 7.27
C ILE A 153 -14.64 -19.19 7.96
N PHE A 154 -14.15 -18.79 9.14
CA PHE A 154 -14.72 -17.65 9.84
C PHE A 154 -14.55 -16.33 9.06
N VAL A 155 -13.36 -16.09 8.50
CA VAL A 155 -13.09 -14.90 7.68
C VAL A 155 -13.97 -14.90 6.44
N ASN A 156 -14.19 -16.05 5.81
CA ASN A 156 -15.10 -16.18 4.68
C ASN A 156 -16.55 -15.82 5.05
N GLU A 157 -17.06 -16.33 6.17
CA GLU A 157 -18.40 -16.00 6.68
C GLU A 157 -18.51 -14.50 7.01
N PHE A 158 -17.46 -13.94 7.64
CA PHE A 158 -17.38 -12.52 7.94
C PHE A 158 -17.43 -11.68 6.66
N LEU A 159 -16.66 -12.04 5.63
CA LEU A 159 -16.62 -11.33 4.35
C LEU A 159 -17.96 -11.41 3.60
N LEU A 160 -18.68 -12.51 3.72
CA LEU A 160 -20.02 -12.68 3.14
C LEU A 160 -21.09 -11.86 3.88
N SER A 161 -20.96 -11.68 5.19
CA SER A 161 -21.97 -11.01 6.03
C SER A 161 -21.80 -9.48 6.08
N ASN A 162 -20.66 -8.96 5.66
CA ASN A 162 -20.34 -7.53 5.69
C ASN A 162 -20.16 -7.02 4.26
N ASP A 163 -20.61 -5.79 4.03
CA ASP A 163 -20.41 -5.08 2.76
C ASP A 163 -18.93 -4.68 2.63
N VAL A 164 -18.09 -5.63 2.20
CA VAL A 164 -16.65 -5.42 2.07
C VAL A 164 -16.41 -4.55 0.85
N LYS A 165 -15.83 -3.37 1.05
CA LYS A 165 -15.38 -2.52 -0.06
C LYS A 165 -14.25 -3.24 -0.80
N HIS A 166 -14.54 -3.65 -2.02
CA HIS A 166 -13.56 -4.25 -2.91
C HIS A 166 -12.65 -3.15 -3.45
N ILE A 167 -11.34 -3.33 -3.26
CA ILE A 167 -10.34 -2.40 -3.78
C ILE A 167 -9.56 -3.11 -4.87
N SER A 168 -9.53 -2.51 -6.06
CA SER A 168 -8.73 -3.05 -7.14
C SER A 168 -7.24 -2.81 -6.91
N ILE A 169 -6.42 -3.78 -7.32
CA ILE A 169 -4.95 -3.62 -7.29
C ILE A 169 -4.52 -2.37 -8.08
N GLY A 170 -5.23 -2.06 -9.17
CA GLY A 170 -4.99 -0.85 -9.95
C GLY A 170 -5.13 0.43 -9.13
N GLU A 171 -6.13 0.51 -8.25
CA GLU A 171 -6.32 1.64 -7.34
C GLU A 171 -5.21 1.71 -6.29
N ILE A 172 -4.81 0.58 -5.72
CA ILE A 172 -3.71 0.51 -4.74
C ILE A 172 -2.39 0.95 -5.37
N ILE A 173 -2.06 0.43 -6.55
CA ILE A 173 -0.84 0.79 -7.27
C ILE A 173 -0.86 2.28 -7.64
N SER A 174 -1.99 2.80 -8.13
CA SER A 174 -2.13 4.21 -8.46
C SER A 174 -1.93 5.10 -7.24
N ASN A 175 -2.58 4.78 -6.12
CA ASN A 175 -2.46 5.54 -4.89
C ASN A 175 -1.04 5.47 -4.32
N SER A 176 -0.40 4.29 -4.33
CA SER A 176 0.98 4.13 -3.86
C SER A 176 1.97 4.86 -4.77
N ALA A 177 1.83 4.77 -6.09
CA ALA A 177 2.69 5.47 -7.04
C ALA A 177 2.56 7.00 -6.92
N LEU A 178 1.34 7.51 -6.75
CA LEU A 178 1.09 8.94 -6.54
C LEU A 178 1.68 9.41 -5.20
N ASN A 179 1.54 8.64 -4.13
CA ASN A 179 2.13 8.96 -2.83
C ASN A 179 3.66 8.99 -2.88
N ILE A 180 4.30 8.03 -3.55
CA ILE A 180 5.75 8.02 -3.77
C ILE A 180 6.17 9.25 -4.58
N LEU A 181 5.48 9.51 -5.69
CA LEU A 181 5.75 10.67 -6.55
C LEU A 181 5.68 11.99 -5.76
N ILE A 182 4.66 12.15 -4.91
CA ILE A 182 4.49 13.33 -4.06
C ILE A 182 5.62 13.40 -3.03
N ASN A 183 5.86 12.34 -2.28
CA ASN A 183 6.82 12.35 -1.17
C ASN A 183 8.25 12.60 -1.65
N ASP A 184 8.65 12.02 -2.78
CA ASP A 184 9.99 12.19 -3.34
C ASP A 184 10.22 13.58 -3.94
N ASN A 185 9.18 14.26 -4.38
CA ASN A 185 9.31 15.51 -5.14
C ASN A 185 8.77 16.74 -4.41
N LYS A 186 7.92 16.58 -3.39
CA LYS A 186 7.24 17.69 -2.70
C LYS A 186 8.21 18.75 -2.18
N SER A 187 9.28 18.36 -1.51
CA SER A 187 10.25 19.30 -0.96
C SER A 187 11.02 20.02 -2.07
N ILE A 188 11.45 19.31 -3.11
CA ILE A 188 12.19 19.87 -4.24
C ILE A 188 11.35 20.94 -4.95
N VAL A 189 10.07 20.63 -5.21
CA VAL A 189 9.16 21.58 -5.87
C VAL A 189 8.84 22.76 -4.96
N ALA A 190 8.65 22.54 -3.65
CA ALA A 190 8.41 23.61 -2.69
C ALA A 190 9.58 24.58 -2.59
N ASP A 191 10.81 24.08 -2.52
CA ASP A 191 12.02 24.91 -2.45
C ASP A 191 12.18 25.72 -3.73
N PHE A 192 11.95 25.12 -4.89
CA PHE A 192 11.93 25.83 -6.16
C PHE A 192 10.87 26.95 -6.18
N LEU A 193 9.66 26.70 -5.71
CA LEU A 193 8.59 27.70 -5.64
C LEU A 193 8.95 28.85 -4.69
N LYS A 194 9.60 28.55 -3.56
CA LYS A 194 10.12 29.58 -2.64
C LYS A 194 11.17 30.45 -3.30
N GLU A 195 12.15 29.86 -4.00
CA GLU A 195 13.17 30.60 -4.75
C GLU A 195 12.53 31.50 -5.81
N GLN A 196 11.54 30.98 -6.55
CA GLN A 196 10.87 31.76 -7.60
C GLN A 196 9.99 32.88 -7.02
N SER A 197 9.37 32.69 -5.86
CA SER A 197 8.54 33.72 -5.21
C SER A 197 9.33 34.93 -4.73
N VAL A 198 10.63 34.76 -4.45
CA VAL A 198 11.54 35.88 -4.12
C VAL A 198 11.80 36.77 -5.35
N VAL A 199 11.82 36.15 -6.54
CA VAL A 199 12.11 36.85 -7.80
C VAL A 199 10.84 37.41 -8.45
N ASP A 200 9.71 36.72 -8.29
CA ASP A 200 8.43 37.06 -8.90
C ASP A 200 7.32 37.12 -7.83
N SER A 201 6.93 38.33 -7.47
CA SER A 201 5.86 38.60 -6.51
C SER A 201 4.48 38.06 -6.93
N VAL A 202 4.27 37.83 -8.25
CA VAL A 202 3.02 37.24 -8.73
C VAL A 202 2.89 35.79 -8.30
N ILE A 203 4.00 35.05 -8.26
CA ILE A 203 4.02 33.65 -7.78
C ILE A 203 3.67 33.63 -6.29
N GLU A 204 4.29 34.51 -5.50
CA GLU A 204 3.98 34.62 -4.07
C GLU A 204 2.50 34.93 -3.83
N ALA A 205 1.97 35.92 -4.54
CA ALA A 205 0.57 36.32 -4.42
C ALA A 205 -0.38 35.17 -4.78
N LYS A 206 -0.13 34.44 -5.87
CA LYS A 206 -0.92 33.29 -6.28
C LYS A 206 -0.94 32.19 -5.21
N ILE A 207 0.22 31.82 -4.66
CA ILE A 207 0.32 30.81 -3.61
C ILE A 207 -0.39 31.29 -2.34
N SER A 208 -0.24 32.55 -1.96
CA SER A 208 -0.88 33.12 -0.78
C SER A 208 -2.41 33.15 -0.91
N ILE A 209 -2.96 33.54 -2.06
CA ILE A 209 -4.40 33.56 -2.30
C ILE A 209 -4.95 32.12 -2.27
N TRP A 210 -4.30 31.20 -2.99
CA TRP A 210 -4.69 29.81 -3.02
C TRP A 210 -4.68 29.19 -1.62
N TRP A 211 -3.61 29.45 -0.85
CA TRP A 211 -3.50 28.94 0.52
C TRP A 211 -4.60 29.45 1.44
N LYS A 212 -4.94 30.72 1.34
CA LYS A 212 -6.05 31.30 2.12
C LYS A 212 -7.39 30.63 1.84
N SER A 213 -7.62 30.21 0.59
CA SER A 213 -8.90 29.58 0.20
C SER A 213 -9.03 28.13 0.68
N ILE A 214 -7.90 27.39 0.85
CA ILE A 214 -7.94 25.96 1.14
C ILE A 214 -7.29 25.57 2.47
N LYS A 215 -6.74 26.54 3.21
CA LYS A 215 -6.00 26.30 4.46
C LYS A 215 -6.77 25.41 5.45
N SER A 216 -8.09 25.56 5.53
CA SER A 216 -8.94 24.77 6.43
C SER A 216 -8.93 23.28 6.08
N GLU A 217 -8.76 22.93 4.80
CA GLU A 217 -8.75 21.56 4.32
C GLU A 217 -7.40 20.86 4.58
N TYR A 218 -6.30 21.63 4.63
CA TYR A 218 -4.94 21.12 4.80
C TYR A 218 -4.38 21.22 6.24
N GLN A 219 -5.14 21.81 7.16
CA GLN A 219 -4.65 22.12 8.51
C GLN A 219 -4.12 20.93 9.29
N PHE A 220 -4.53 19.70 8.93
CA PHE A 220 -4.09 18.49 9.62
C PHE A 220 -2.89 17.80 8.95
N ASP A 221 -2.72 18.01 7.64
CA ASP A 221 -1.71 17.30 6.86
C ASP A 221 -0.46 18.14 6.57
N GLU A 222 -0.63 19.43 6.31
CA GLU A 222 0.47 20.30 5.87
C GLU A 222 0.23 21.73 6.35
N THR A 223 1.24 22.30 7.00
CA THR A 223 1.21 23.69 7.51
C THR A 223 2.02 24.66 6.65
N ASP A 224 2.93 24.16 5.82
CA ASP A 224 3.75 24.96 4.91
C ASP A 224 2.99 25.20 3.58
N PRO A 225 2.59 26.44 3.26
CA PRO A 225 1.84 26.75 2.03
C PRO A 225 2.56 26.35 0.75
N TYR A 226 3.89 26.41 0.72
CA TYR A 226 4.68 26.00 -0.44
C TYR A 226 4.68 24.49 -0.64
N LYS A 227 4.76 23.72 0.45
CA LYS A 227 4.67 22.26 0.39
C LYS A 227 3.27 21.80 0.00
N ALA A 228 2.23 22.43 0.55
CA ALA A 228 0.84 22.17 0.17
C ALA A 228 0.60 22.47 -1.33
N TYR A 229 1.08 23.62 -1.82
CA TYR A 229 0.97 24.00 -3.22
C TYR A 229 1.77 23.05 -4.13
N ALA A 230 2.98 22.67 -3.73
CA ALA A 230 3.82 21.70 -4.43
C ALA A 230 3.10 20.34 -4.60
N LYS A 231 2.41 19.86 -3.56
CA LYS A 231 1.58 18.65 -3.62
C LYS A 231 0.49 18.78 -4.71
N SER A 232 -0.22 19.92 -4.74
CA SER A 232 -1.25 20.18 -5.76
C SER A 232 -0.67 20.24 -7.18
N VAL A 233 0.49 20.87 -7.34
CA VAL A 233 1.19 20.95 -8.63
C VAL A 233 1.59 19.56 -9.12
N ILE A 234 2.18 18.73 -8.28
CA ILE A 234 2.59 17.37 -8.62
C ILE A 234 1.40 16.51 -9.02
N LEU A 235 0.31 16.56 -8.25
CA LEU A 235 -0.93 15.84 -8.55
C LEU A 235 -1.54 16.28 -9.88
N ASN A 236 -1.64 17.57 -10.12
CA ASN A 236 -2.16 18.10 -11.40
C ASN A 236 -1.33 17.61 -12.60
N TRP A 237 -0.01 17.59 -12.47
CA TRP A 237 0.86 17.03 -13.49
C TRP A 237 0.63 15.53 -13.70
N ALA A 238 0.58 14.76 -12.62
CA ALA A 238 0.34 13.32 -12.69
C ALA A 238 -0.99 13.02 -13.40
N TYR A 239 -2.06 13.70 -13.04
CA TYR A 239 -3.37 13.50 -13.67
C TYR A 239 -3.36 13.91 -15.15
N ARG A 240 -2.70 14.99 -15.52
CA ARG A 240 -2.59 15.40 -16.95
C ARG A 240 -1.82 14.36 -17.77
N ILE A 241 -0.74 13.79 -17.23
CA ILE A 241 0.03 12.73 -17.89
C ILE A 241 -0.81 11.47 -18.03
N ILE A 242 -1.48 11.04 -16.95
CA ILE A 242 -2.37 9.87 -16.97
C ILE A 242 -3.47 10.06 -18.01
N PHE A 243 -4.15 11.22 -17.99
CA PHE A 243 -5.19 11.53 -18.95
C PHE A 243 -4.68 11.50 -20.39
N ALA A 244 -3.53 12.12 -20.67
CA ALA A 244 -2.92 12.09 -21.98
C ALA A 244 -2.59 10.66 -22.45
N HIS A 245 -2.14 9.78 -21.54
CA HIS A 245 -1.94 8.37 -21.84
C HIS A 245 -3.23 7.61 -22.12
N LEU A 246 -4.31 7.90 -21.40
CA LEU A 246 -5.61 7.26 -21.61
C LEU A 246 -6.18 7.60 -22.99
N ILE A 247 -6.08 8.86 -23.44
CA ILE A 247 -6.61 9.29 -24.75
C ILE A 247 -5.65 8.99 -25.91
N LYS A 248 -4.40 8.69 -25.66
CA LYS A 248 -3.36 8.47 -26.67
C LYS A 248 -3.74 7.42 -27.72
N ARG A 249 -4.46 6.38 -27.31
CA ARG A 249 -4.92 5.32 -28.23
C ARG A 249 -6.02 5.80 -29.17
N GLN A 250 -6.71 6.88 -28.82
CA GLN A 250 -7.84 7.44 -29.56
C GLN A 250 -7.47 8.67 -30.38
N GLN A 251 -6.42 9.39 -29.96
CA GLN A 251 -6.00 10.66 -30.58
C GLN A 251 -4.52 10.61 -30.97
N LYS A 252 -4.24 10.87 -32.25
CA LYS A 252 -2.86 10.86 -32.79
C LYS A 252 -2.00 11.99 -32.20
N GLU A 253 -2.62 13.11 -31.80
CA GLU A 253 -1.96 14.27 -31.21
C GLU A 253 -1.33 13.96 -29.85
N ALA A 254 -1.81 12.92 -29.17
CA ALA A 254 -1.26 12.47 -27.89
C ALA A 254 -0.01 11.60 -28.01
N ILE A 255 0.52 11.39 -29.22
CA ILE A 255 1.70 10.52 -29.47
C ILE A 255 2.95 10.99 -28.71
N HIS A 256 3.13 12.31 -28.55
CA HIS A 256 4.27 12.91 -27.86
C HIS A 256 4.30 12.66 -26.34
N VAL A 257 3.26 12.07 -25.77
CA VAL A 257 3.25 11.66 -24.34
C VAL A 257 4.37 10.65 -24.06
N ASN A 258 4.77 9.83 -25.03
CA ASN A 258 5.89 8.90 -24.88
C ASN A 258 7.22 9.61 -24.64
N ASP A 259 7.44 10.78 -25.27
CA ASP A 259 8.69 11.52 -25.15
C ASP A 259 8.84 12.10 -23.73
N ILE A 260 7.71 12.42 -23.09
CA ILE A 260 7.68 12.88 -21.69
C ILE A 260 7.96 11.72 -20.73
N SER A 261 7.32 10.57 -20.94
CA SER A 261 7.44 9.40 -20.05
C SER A 261 8.79 8.68 -20.21
N ASN A 262 9.37 8.71 -21.41
CA ASN A 262 10.68 8.11 -21.71
C ASN A 262 11.86 9.06 -21.42
N ALA A 263 11.61 10.31 -21.01
CA ALA A 263 12.65 11.22 -20.58
C ALA A 263 13.33 10.67 -19.33
N GLN A 264 14.37 9.87 -19.53
CA GLN A 264 15.22 9.39 -18.45
C GLN A 264 15.85 10.60 -17.75
N PHE A 265 15.39 10.91 -16.55
CA PHE A 265 15.98 11.91 -15.69
C PHE A 265 17.34 11.42 -15.18
N LYS A 266 18.40 11.56 -15.99
CA LYS A 266 19.77 11.44 -15.49
C LYS A 266 19.99 12.54 -14.45
N GLN A 267 20.45 12.17 -13.29
CA GLN A 267 20.56 13.05 -12.10
C GLN A 267 21.29 14.39 -12.36
N LYS A 268 22.23 14.45 -13.31
CA LYS A 268 22.96 15.66 -13.72
C LYS A 268 22.16 16.62 -14.61
N GLN A 269 21.12 16.17 -15.29
CA GLN A 269 20.29 17.02 -16.17
C GLN A 269 19.06 17.59 -15.45
N ARG A 270 18.78 17.17 -14.20
CA ARG A 270 17.63 17.61 -13.41
C ARG A 270 17.54 19.13 -13.24
N LYS A 271 18.65 19.80 -12.93
CA LYS A 271 18.65 21.26 -12.66
C LYS A 271 18.40 22.12 -13.91
N VAL A 272 18.89 21.72 -15.07
CA VAL A 272 18.79 22.53 -16.30
C VAL A 272 17.42 22.32 -16.98
N LYS A 273 16.97 21.06 -17.14
CA LYS A 273 15.68 20.77 -17.78
C LYS A 273 14.46 21.16 -16.94
N MET A 274 14.53 21.11 -15.61
CA MET A 274 13.46 21.64 -14.77
C MET A 274 13.28 23.16 -14.95
N ARG A 275 14.38 23.93 -15.10
CA ARG A 275 14.29 25.37 -15.40
C ARG A 275 13.60 25.65 -16.74
N GLU A 276 13.93 24.90 -17.78
CA GLU A 276 13.32 25.08 -19.12
C GLU A 276 11.86 24.61 -19.17
N MET A 277 11.51 23.51 -18.54
CA MET A 277 10.14 23.03 -18.47
C MET A 277 9.24 23.97 -17.67
N ASN A 278 9.72 24.52 -16.55
CA ASN A 278 8.96 25.44 -15.72
C ASN A 278 8.71 26.79 -16.38
N CYS A 279 9.67 27.31 -17.17
CA CYS A 279 9.43 28.54 -17.97
C CYS A 279 8.35 28.34 -19.06
N LYS A 280 8.28 27.19 -19.69
CA LYS A 280 7.21 26.84 -20.64
C LYS A 280 5.87 26.63 -19.93
N TRP A 281 5.89 26.06 -18.75
CA TRP A 281 4.69 25.70 -18.00
C TRP A 281 3.98 26.94 -17.42
N LEU A 282 4.73 27.89 -16.87
CA LEU A 282 4.17 29.16 -16.41
C LEU A 282 3.56 29.98 -17.57
N ARG A 283 4.06 29.81 -18.79
CA ARG A 283 3.44 30.43 -19.99
C ARG A 283 2.16 29.71 -20.45
N MET A 284 2.04 28.42 -20.27
CA MET A 284 0.83 27.64 -20.65
C MET A 284 -0.31 27.73 -19.62
N SER A 285 -0.02 27.96 -18.34
CA SER A 285 -1.04 28.19 -17.31
C SER A 285 -1.66 29.58 -17.37
N ASN A 286 -1.17 30.46 -18.25
CA ASN A 286 -1.75 31.79 -18.50
C ASN A 286 -2.72 31.80 -19.69
N ILE A 287 -3.06 30.62 -20.28
CA ILE A 287 -4.02 30.50 -21.40
C ILE A 287 -5.20 29.66 -20.88
N SER A 288 -5.88 30.19 -19.87
CA SER A 288 -7.24 29.74 -19.49
C SER A 288 -7.93 30.86 -18.71
#